data_af7a15c77e23a55550ac774aa0b4e428
#
_entry.id   af7a15c77e23a55550ac774aa0b4e428
#
_cell.length_a   1.000
_cell.length_b   1.000
_cell.length_c   1.000
_cell.angle_alpha   90.00
_cell.angle_beta   90.00
_cell.angle_gamma   90.00
#
_symmetry.space_group_name_H-M   'P 1'
#
loop_
_entity.id
_entity.type
_entity.pdbx_description
1 polymer ?
#
loop_
_entity_poly.entity_id
_entity_poly.type
_entity_poly.pdbx_seq_one_letter_code
_entity_poly.pdbx_strand_id
1 'polypeptide(L)'
;MNGKPNVEPPWMSLKRLIETRMVEILCKEQGNRKYIRLYGAGEYWHAYEESACQLSRIFTECETALFRHKDYPFPVVMVSIPDLSLIHI
;
A
#
# COMPACT_ATOMS: atom_id res chain seq x y z
N MET A 1 -22.87 -16.19 16.87
CA MET A 1 -22.30 -16.24 16.40
C MET A 1 -21.97 -16.24 15.56
N ASN A 2 -21.78 -15.90 15.39
CA ASN A 2 -21.43 -15.96 14.52
C ASN A 2 -20.51 -16.69 14.16
N GLY A 3 -20.11 -17.44 14.39
CA GLY A 3 -19.17 -18.31 13.85
C GLY A 3 -18.66 -18.01 12.49
N LYS A 4 -18.97 -16.96 12.02
CA LYS A 4 -18.48 -16.53 10.72
C LYS A 4 -17.03 -16.17 10.83
N PRO A 5 -16.17 -16.65 9.91
CA PRO A 5 -14.77 -16.24 9.94
C PRO A 5 -14.64 -14.75 9.77
N ASN A 6 -13.60 -14.22 10.34
CA ASN A 6 -13.35 -12.80 10.29
C ASN A 6 -12.78 -12.39 8.95
N VAL A 7 -13.67 -12.35 7.98
CA VAL A 7 -13.29 -11.91 6.65
C VAL A 7 -13.53 -10.41 6.58
N GLU A 8 -12.47 -9.66 6.64
CA GLU A 8 -12.57 -8.23 6.56
C GLU A 8 -12.73 -7.79 5.11
N PRO A 9 -13.55 -6.77 4.85
CA PRO A 9 -13.54 -6.15 3.53
C PRO A 9 -12.17 -5.59 3.22
N PRO A 10 -11.76 -5.58 1.96
CA PRO A 10 -10.44 -5.06 1.59
C PRO A 10 -10.17 -3.63 2.07
N TRP A 11 -11.21 -2.77 2.05
CA TRP A 11 -11.03 -1.39 2.48
C TRP A 11 -10.70 -1.31 3.97
N MET A 12 -11.18 -2.27 4.75
CA MET A 12 -10.93 -2.26 6.20
C MET A 12 -9.48 -2.67 6.50
N SER A 13 -8.94 -3.62 5.76
CA SER A 13 -7.54 -4.00 5.88
C SER A 13 -6.64 -2.82 5.54
N LEU A 14 -6.96 -2.12 4.47
CA LEU A 14 -6.17 -0.97 4.06
C LEU A 14 -6.27 0.14 5.10
N LYS A 15 -7.48 0.40 5.60
CA LYS A 15 -7.67 1.42 6.61
C LYS A 15 -6.83 1.13 7.85
N ARG A 16 -6.85 -0.13 8.29
CA ARG A 16 -6.06 -0.52 9.46
C ARG A 16 -4.57 -0.33 9.23
N LEU A 17 -4.10 -0.72 8.05
CA LEU A 17 -2.69 -0.54 7.70
C LEU A 17 -2.28 0.92 7.77
N ILE A 18 -3.09 1.79 7.18
CA ILE A 18 -2.80 3.22 7.16
C ILE A 18 -2.82 3.80 8.57
N GLU A 19 -3.81 3.40 9.37
CA GLU A 19 -3.95 3.96 10.71
C GLU A 19 -2.87 3.50 11.67
N THR A 20 -2.37 2.28 11.51
CA THR A 20 -1.47 1.71 12.50
C THR A 20 -0.02 1.69 12.09
N ARG A 21 0.28 1.71 10.80
CA ARG A 21 1.65 1.51 10.34
C ARG A 21 2.19 2.60 9.43
N MET A 22 1.40 3.63 9.16
CA MET A 22 1.82 4.60 8.14
C MET A 22 3.10 5.34 8.51
N VAL A 23 3.25 5.72 9.76
CA VAL A 23 4.47 6.43 10.19
C VAL A 23 5.69 5.56 9.96
N GLU A 24 5.60 4.29 10.32
CA GLU A 24 6.69 3.34 10.11
C GLU A 24 7.00 3.18 8.63
N ILE A 25 5.97 3.06 7.82
CA ILE A 25 6.13 2.90 6.37
C ILE A 25 6.82 4.12 5.77
N LEU A 26 6.36 5.30 6.14
CA LEU A 26 6.95 6.53 5.60
C LEU A 26 8.39 6.71 6.03
N CYS A 27 8.73 6.31 7.25
CA CYS A 27 10.10 6.36 7.71
C CYS A 27 11.01 5.44 6.87
N LYS A 28 10.51 4.26 6.54
CA LYS A 28 11.27 3.32 5.74
C LYS A 28 11.45 3.79 4.30
N GLU A 29 10.53 4.61 3.81
CA GLU A 29 10.61 5.11 2.45
C GLU A 29 11.55 6.28 2.30
N GLN A 30 11.92 6.94 3.38
CA GLN A 30 12.86 8.04 3.29
C GLN A 30 14.22 7.53 2.82
N GLY A 31 14.67 8.05 1.70
CA GLY A 31 15.95 7.65 1.14
C GLY A 31 15.96 6.26 0.54
N ASN A 32 14.82 5.61 0.46
CA ASN A 32 14.76 4.29 -0.15
C ASN A 32 14.91 4.40 -1.66
N ARG A 33 15.99 3.86 -2.20
CA ARG A 33 16.24 3.87 -3.64
C ARG A 33 16.52 2.50 -4.21
N LYS A 34 16.48 1.47 -3.37
CA LYS A 34 16.87 0.12 -3.77
C LYS A 34 15.73 -0.87 -3.81
N TYR A 35 14.70 -0.66 -3.01
CA TYR A 35 13.67 -1.70 -2.82
C TYR A 35 12.30 -1.17 -3.15
N ILE A 36 11.47 -2.05 -3.65
CA ILE A 36 10.04 -1.79 -3.75
C ILE A 36 9.41 -2.55 -2.61
N ARG A 37 8.94 -1.81 -1.59
CA ARG A 37 8.32 -2.42 -0.42
C ARG A 37 6.83 -2.53 -0.65
N LEU A 38 6.33 -3.74 -0.60
CA LEU A 38 4.92 -4.00 -0.85
C LEU A 38 4.24 -4.40 0.45
N TYR A 39 3.05 -3.90 0.62
CA TYR A 39 2.23 -4.19 1.80
C TYR A 39 0.90 -4.76 1.36
N GLY A 40 0.57 -5.94 1.87
CA GLY A 40 -0.67 -6.61 1.51
C GLY A 40 -1.85 -6.05 2.30
N ALA A 41 -2.93 -5.75 1.62
CA ALA A 41 -4.17 -5.34 2.25
C ALA A 41 -5.31 -5.79 1.36
N GLY A 42 -6.11 -6.74 1.84
CA GLY A 42 -7.16 -7.33 1.04
C GLY A 42 -6.57 -8.13 -0.11
N GLU A 43 -7.07 -7.88 -1.30
CA GLU A 43 -6.62 -8.60 -2.49
C GLU A 43 -5.61 -7.79 -3.30
N TYR A 44 -5.04 -6.77 -2.69
CA TYR A 44 -4.13 -5.87 -3.38
C TYR A 44 -2.82 -5.77 -2.64
N TRP A 45 -1.78 -5.43 -3.40
CA TRP A 45 -0.50 -5.02 -2.84
C TRP A 45 -0.39 -3.52 -3.01
N HIS A 46 0.10 -2.86 -1.99
CA HIS A 46 0.24 -1.41 -1.99
C HIS A 46 1.69 -1.02 -1.76
N ALA A 47 2.08 0.04 -2.42
CA ALA A 47 3.39 0.64 -2.21
C ALA A 47 3.18 2.12 -1.94
N TYR A 48 4.12 2.72 -1.21
CA TYR A 48 4.01 4.11 -0.81
C TYR A 48 5.27 4.86 -1.17
N GLU A 49 5.14 6.14 -1.50
CA GLU A 49 6.21 7.08 -1.75
C GLU A 49 7.22 6.57 -2.78
N GLU A 50 8.48 6.39 -2.42
CA GLU A 50 9.51 5.95 -3.36
C GLU A 50 9.19 4.57 -3.95
N SER A 51 8.73 3.66 -3.12
CA SER A 51 8.31 2.35 -3.61
C SER A 51 7.17 2.45 -4.61
N ALA A 52 6.23 3.36 -4.35
CA ALA A 52 5.11 3.57 -5.26
C ALA A 52 5.60 4.08 -6.61
N CYS A 53 6.54 5.00 -6.58
CA CYS A 53 7.13 5.54 -7.80
C CYS A 53 7.81 4.44 -8.62
N GLN A 54 8.60 3.61 -7.96
CA GLN A 54 9.28 2.51 -8.64
C GLN A 54 8.30 1.49 -9.20
N LEU A 55 7.27 1.16 -8.41
CA LEU A 55 6.28 0.19 -8.83
C LEU A 55 5.54 0.66 -10.08
N SER A 56 5.19 1.94 -10.13
CA SER A 56 4.46 2.49 -11.25
C SER A 56 5.26 2.47 -12.55
N ARG A 57 6.58 2.41 -12.45
CA ARG A 57 7.43 2.29 -13.64
C ARG A 57 7.46 0.88 -14.20
N ILE A 58 7.19 -0.10 -13.36
CA ILE A 58 7.22 -1.50 -13.77
C ILE A 58 5.85 -1.97 -14.24
N PHE A 59 4.81 -1.57 -13.52
CA PHE A 59 3.45 -2.00 -13.82
C PHE A 59 2.65 -0.82 -14.38
N THR A 60 2.24 -0.95 -15.63
CA THR A 60 1.44 0.11 -16.27
C THR A 60 -0.01 0.08 -15.82
N GLU A 61 -0.48 -1.08 -15.37
CA GLU A 61 -1.86 -1.23 -14.93
C GLU A 61 -1.94 -1.18 -13.41
N CYS A 62 -1.62 -0.03 -12.88
CA CYS A 62 -1.69 0.18 -11.44
C CYS A 62 -2.58 1.39 -11.16
N GLU A 63 -3.11 1.45 -9.96
CA GLU A 63 -3.91 2.57 -9.53
C GLU A 63 -3.12 3.42 -8.57
N THR A 64 -3.14 4.72 -8.82
CA THR A 64 -2.42 5.67 -7.98
C THR A 64 -3.42 6.52 -7.21
N ALA A 65 -3.15 6.71 -5.94
CA ALA A 65 -3.98 7.54 -5.09
C ALA A 65 -3.10 8.43 -4.24
N LEU A 66 -3.64 9.58 -3.88
CA LEU A 66 -3.00 10.50 -2.96
C LEU A 66 -3.91 10.63 -1.74
N PHE A 67 -3.32 10.59 -0.57
CA PHE A 67 -4.11 10.82 0.63
C PHE A 67 -3.26 11.56 1.66
N ARG A 68 -3.93 12.09 2.68
CA ARG A 68 -3.26 12.78 3.77
C ARG A 68 -3.31 11.95 5.02
N HIS A 69 -2.20 11.94 5.74
CA HIS A 69 -2.12 11.30 7.04
C HIS A 69 -1.89 12.38 8.09
N LYS A 70 -2.54 12.24 9.24
CA LYS A 70 -2.49 13.26 10.27
C LYS A 70 -1.09 13.54 10.80
N ASP A 71 -0.21 12.56 10.72
CA ASP A 71 1.14 12.68 11.26
C ASP A 71 2.18 12.98 10.19
N TYR A 72 1.73 13.37 8.99
CA TYR A 72 2.65 13.64 7.90
C TYR A 72 2.18 14.90 7.15
N PRO A 73 3.05 15.88 6.98
CA PRO A 73 2.63 17.19 6.45
C PRO A 73 2.36 17.20 4.95
N PHE A 74 2.79 16.18 4.23
CA PHE A 74 2.64 16.14 2.78
C PHE A 74 1.66 15.06 2.35
N PRO A 75 1.08 15.17 1.15
CA PRO A 75 0.27 14.07 0.63
C PRO A 75 1.11 12.81 0.48
N VAL A 76 0.51 11.68 0.77
CA VAL A 76 1.18 10.39 0.62
C VAL A 76 0.74 9.77 -0.71
N VAL A 77 1.72 9.35 -1.49
CA VAL A 77 1.47 8.66 -2.75
C VAL A 77 1.34 7.17 -2.48
N MET A 78 0.27 6.58 -2.99
CA MET A 78 0.05 5.14 -2.87
C MET A 78 -0.23 4.57 -4.25
N VAL A 79 0.41 3.46 -4.57
CA VAL A 79 0.15 2.73 -5.80
C VAL A 79 -0.32 1.34 -5.41
N SER A 80 -1.39 0.88 -6.05
CA SER A 80 -1.99 -0.43 -5.75
C SER A 80 -1.96 -1.31 -6.99
N ILE A 81 -1.63 -2.57 -6.79
CA ILE A 81 -1.72 -3.57 -7.85
C ILE A 81 -2.47 -4.78 -7.30
N PRO A 82 -3.26 -5.47 -8.14
CA PRO A 82 -3.89 -6.70 -7.72
C PRO A 82 -2.85 -7.79 -7.46
N ASP A 83 -3.17 -8.68 -6.54
CA ASP A 83 -2.27 -9.77 -6.20
C ASP A 83 -1.91 -10.61 -7.43
N LEU A 84 -2.87 -10.80 -8.33
CA LEU A 84 -2.63 -11.59 -9.54
C LEU A 84 -1.53 -11.02 -10.44
N SER A 85 -1.30 -9.72 -10.36
CA SER A 85 -0.27 -9.10 -11.20
C SER A 85 1.13 -9.59 -10.85
N LEU A 86 1.33 -10.00 -9.61
CA LEU A 86 2.64 -10.49 -9.19
C LEU A 86 2.91 -11.90 -9.69
N ILE A 87 1.87 -12.66 -9.95
CA ILE A 87 2.01 -14.05 -10.36
C ILE A 87 2.53 -14.16 -11.79
N HIS A 88 2.31 -13.14 -12.58
CA HIS A 88 2.66 -13.15 -14.00
C HIS A 88 3.96 -12.44 -14.32
N ILE A 89 4.73 -12.15 -13.34
CA ILE A 89 6.03 -11.49 -13.55
C ILE A 89 7.12 -12.48 -13.95
#